data_3e4929b08978f580c4b46cbf1b9e8ddd
#
_entry.id   3e4929b08978f580c4b46cbf1b9e8ddd
#
_cell.length_a   1.000
_cell.length_b   1.000
_cell.length_c   1.000
_cell.angle_alpha   90.00
_cell.angle_beta   90.00
_cell.angle_gamma   90.00
#
_symmetry.space_group_name_H-M   'P 1'
#
loop_
_entity.id
_entity.type
_entity.pdbx_description
1 polymer ?
#
loop_
_entity_poly.entity_id
_entity_poly.type
_entity_poly.pdbx_seq_one_letter_code
_entity_poly.pdbx_strand_id
1 'polypeptide(L)'
;MKIKPFVLLFFIILVSCSSNFKKEQATLIELKNRELTLKEKELELKEREIDLLKDENDKKPMELSRIYQEVKKSVYLIRAKSEEGVSQGSAFLISPTGIAISNYHVFDNASEAVAVNDYNENFMVTEIIKYDSDKDYIIFRIGPVINELPYLKISNSVPAVGEDCFAVGNPKGLTQTLSKGLVSAIRENGKFLQTTAEITHGSSGGPLFNLYGEVVGITTSGYDEANLNFALNIKELPIHEYLSSQVSNEIKSIENFKGTTRTLNNDDIENIISNFYSLLQNNKYDKLNSIYTETLKRYYSSFNISREEAIIKSRNYDEKFGVIDKENSVRWDTVEIFESDNGNYIAKFIMDYKIERKNKTKPSTFVLSIIIELNQEGKIYSIYENILSRK
;
A
#
# COMPACT_ATOMS: atom_id res chain seq x y z
N MET A 1 -16.42 53.01 -77.68
CA MET A 1 -17.13 53.37 -76.42
C MET A 1 -16.07 53.95 -75.46
N LYS A 2 -16.03 55.31 -75.28
CA LYS A 2 -15.00 55.99 -74.42
C LYS A 2 -15.48 55.88 -72.94
N ILE A 3 -14.84 55.08 -72.14
CA ILE A 3 -15.08 55.05 -70.70
C ILE A 3 -14.66 56.40 -70.12
N LYS A 4 -15.62 57.12 -69.48
CA LYS A 4 -15.37 58.42 -68.88
C LYS A 4 -14.28 58.31 -67.78
N PRO A 5 -13.30 59.19 -67.71
CA PRO A 5 -12.18 59.12 -66.76
C PRO A 5 -12.62 59.07 -65.26
N PHE A 6 -13.82 59.54 -65.00
CA PHE A 6 -14.42 59.55 -63.66
C PHE A 6 -14.75 58.12 -63.06
N VAL A 7 -15.05 57.17 -63.93
CA VAL A 7 -15.35 55.76 -63.48
C VAL A 7 -14.07 55.03 -63.12
N LEU A 8 -12.94 55.37 -63.85
CA LEU A 8 -11.64 54.80 -63.60
C LEU A 8 -11.05 55.28 -62.24
N LEU A 9 -11.26 56.60 -61.95
CA LEU A 9 -10.81 57.17 -60.66
C LEU A 9 -11.54 56.63 -59.47
N PHE A 10 -12.87 56.34 -59.59
CA PHE A 10 -13.68 55.74 -58.52
C PHE A 10 -13.30 54.26 -58.21
N PHE A 11 -12.90 53.54 -59.28
CA PHE A 11 -12.42 52.15 -59.12
C PHE A 11 -11.02 52.12 -58.46
N ILE A 12 -10.16 53.05 -58.76
CA ILE A 12 -8.82 53.13 -58.10
C ILE A 12 -8.95 53.50 -56.63
N ILE A 13 -9.86 54.40 -56.28
CA ILE A 13 -10.12 54.74 -54.84
C ILE A 13 -10.73 53.61 -54.11
N LEU A 14 -11.67 52.83 -54.67
CA LEU A 14 -12.26 51.63 -54.02
C LEU A 14 -11.24 50.51 -53.84
N VAL A 15 -10.36 50.28 -54.80
CA VAL A 15 -9.28 49.26 -54.69
C VAL A 15 -8.23 49.69 -53.65
N SER A 16 -7.90 50.99 -53.60
CA SER A 16 -6.97 51.54 -52.61
C SER A 16 -7.52 51.49 -51.18
N CYS A 17 -8.82 51.81 -50.98
CA CYS A 17 -9.52 51.65 -49.70
C CYS A 17 -9.57 50.16 -49.24
N SER A 18 -9.85 49.26 -50.20
CA SER A 18 -9.90 47.80 -49.91
C SER A 18 -8.51 47.26 -49.51
N SER A 19 -7.42 47.72 -50.11
CA SER A 19 -6.05 47.31 -49.79
C SER A 19 -5.60 47.86 -48.43
N ASN A 20 -5.92 49.10 -48.09
CA ASN A 20 -5.62 49.67 -46.77
C ASN A 20 -6.37 48.99 -45.65
N PHE A 21 -7.69 48.70 -45.87
CA PHE A 21 -8.51 47.98 -44.89
C PHE A 21 -7.98 46.57 -44.63
N LYS A 22 -7.55 45.83 -45.68
CA LYS A 22 -6.90 44.50 -45.50
C LYS A 22 -5.59 44.59 -44.74
N LYS A 23 -4.81 45.62 -44.97
CA LYS A 23 -3.52 45.85 -44.28
C LYS A 23 -3.73 46.19 -42.81
N GLU A 24 -4.76 46.98 -42.50
CA GLU A 24 -5.14 47.36 -41.15
C GLU A 24 -5.66 46.15 -40.36
N GLN A 25 -6.49 45.29 -40.98
CA GLN A 25 -6.93 44.04 -40.41
C GLN A 25 -5.78 43.05 -40.14
N ALA A 26 -4.83 42.93 -41.08
CA ALA A 26 -3.65 42.08 -40.89
C ALA A 26 -2.78 42.55 -39.71
N THR A 27 -2.59 43.88 -39.57
CA THR A 27 -1.85 44.44 -38.42
C THR A 27 -2.59 44.21 -37.10
N LEU A 28 -3.92 44.31 -37.07
CA LEU A 28 -4.70 44.04 -35.88
C LEU A 28 -4.65 42.56 -35.45
N ILE A 29 -4.65 41.66 -36.42
CA ILE A 29 -4.49 40.21 -36.17
C ILE A 29 -3.09 39.93 -35.62
N GLU A 30 -2.06 40.53 -36.18
CA GLU A 30 -0.67 40.36 -35.71
C GLU A 30 -0.48 40.91 -34.28
N LEU A 31 -1.08 42.05 -33.94
CA LEU A 31 -1.09 42.61 -32.59
C LEU A 31 -1.80 41.70 -31.61
N LYS A 32 -2.99 41.14 -31.97
CA LYS A 32 -3.71 40.19 -31.15
C LYS A 32 -2.94 38.88 -30.91
N ASN A 33 -2.28 38.36 -31.95
CA ASN A 33 -1.44 37.16 -31.80
C ASN A 33 -0.26 37.42 -30.87
N ARG A 34 0.37 38.61 -30.96
CA ARG A 34 1.46 39.02 -30.08
C ARG A 34 0.97 39.15 -28.61
N GLU A 35 -0.20 39.71 -28.40
CA GLU A 35 -0.82 39.81 -27.08
C GLU A 35 -1.14 38.41 -26.48
N LEU A 36 -1.65 37.47 -27.31
CA LEU A 36 -1.86 36.09 -26.93
C LEU A 36 -0.57 35.39 -26.48
N THR A 37 0.50 35.52 -27.29
CA THR A 37 1.81 34.92 -26.97
C THR A 37 2.40 35.48 -25.67
N LEU A 38 2.18 36.79 -25.39
CA LEU A 38 2.60 37.40 -24.15
C LEU A 38 1.81 36.85 -22.93
N LYS A 39 0.50 36.67 -23.09
CA LYS A 39 -0.34 36.03 -22.01
C LYS A 39 0.02 34.58 -21.75
N GLU A 40 0.34 33.82 -22.81
CA GLU A 40 0.81 32.44 -22.66
C GLU A 40 2.12 32.37 -21.88
N LYS A 41 3.07 33.24 -22.17
CA LYS A 41 4.33 33.34 -21.41
C LYS A 41 4.13 33.78 -19.96
N GLU A 42 3.21 34.72 -19.72
CA GLU A 42 2.88 35.16 -18.37
C GLU A 42 2.26 34.02 -17.55
N LEU A 43 1.40 33.18 -18.18
CA LEU A 43 0.80 32.02 -17.55
C LEU A 43 1.86 30.97 -17.20
N GLU A 44 2.76 30.68 -18.13
CA GLU A 44 3.88 29.74 -17.91
C GLU A 44 4.81 30.19 -16.77
N LEU A 45 5.07 31.49 -16.66
CA LEU A 45 5.85 32.05 -15.55
C LEU A 45 5.13 31.91 -14.22
N LYS A 46 3.80 32.15 -14.16
CA LYS A 46 3.01 31.97 -12.96
C LYS A 46 2.93 30.51 -12.54
N GLU A 47 2.81 29.57 -13.47
CA GLU A 47 2.85 28.13 -13.17
C GLU A 47 4.20 27.73 -12.55
N ARG A 48 5.31 28.21 -13.12
CA ARG A 48 6.65 27.99 -12.55
C ARG A 48 6.82 28.61 -11.15
N GLU A 49 6.28 29.81 -10.94
CA GLU A 49 6.30 30.48 -9.65
C GLU A 49 5.48 29.71 -8.61
N ILE A 50 4.32 29.18 -9.00
CA ILE A 50 3.48 28.31 -8.13
C ILE A 50 4.22 27.01 -7.79
N ASP A 51 4.93 26.39 -8.73
CA ASP A 51 5.70 25.18 -8.47
C ASP A 51 6.91 25.45 -7.57
N LEU A 52 7.60 26.59 -7.73
CA LEU A 52 8.67 27.01 -6.82
C LEU A 52 8.14 27.31 -5.41
N LEU A 53 6.97 27.94 -5.28
CA LEU A 53 6.34 28.20 -3.98
C LEU A 53 5.82 26.91 -3.30
N LYS A 54 5.40 25.91 -4.08
CA LYS A 54 5.08 24.58 -3.55
C LYS A 54 6.33 23.88 -3.00
N ASP A 55 7.42 23.91 -3.77
CA ASP A 55 8.72 23.35 -3.36
C ASP A 55 9.27 24.04 -2.10
N GLU A 56 9.12 25.36 -1.97
CA GLU A 56 9.53 26.10 -0.75
C GLU A 56 8.62 25.83 0.43
N ASN A 57 7.31 25.66 0.21
CA ASN A 57 6.36 25.33 1.27
C ASN A 57 6.50 23.88 1.76
N ASP A 58 6.87 22.95 0.86
CA ASP A 58 7.21 21.57 1.19
C ASP A 58 8.54 21.46 1.98
N LYS A 59 9.41 22.47 1.88
CA LYS A 59 10.69 22.54 2.62
C LYS A 59 10.61 23.26 3.97
N LYS A 60 9.45 23.84 4.32
CA LYS A 60 9.29 24.48 5.64
C LYS A 60 8.98 23.42 6.68
N PRO A 61 9.78 23.29 7.76
CA PRO A 61 9.46 22.35 8.83
C PRO A 61 8.05 22.58 9.36
N MET A 62 7.22 21.56 9.30
CA MET A 62 5.91 21.59 9.95
C MET A 62 6.09 21.49 11.46
N GLU A 63 5.11 21.95 12.23
CA GLU A 63 5.09 21.70 13.67
C GLU A 63 5.10 20.18 13.94
N LEU A 64 6.00 19.71 14.81
CA LEU A 64 6.22 18.29 15.06
C LEU A 64 4.94 17.54 15.45
N SER A 65 4.05 18.21 16.20
CA SER A 65 2.75 17.64 16.57
C SER A 65 1.89 17.29 15.33
N ARG A 66 1.92 18.15 14.32
CA ARG A 66 1.18 17.95 13.07
C ARG A 66 1.80 16.83 12.25
N ILE A 67 3.12 16.82 12.11
CA ILE A 67 3.83 15.71 11.40
C ILE A 67 3.48 14.38 12.07
N TYR A 68 3.57 14.33 13.41
CA TYR A 68 3.25 13.10 14.15
C TYR A 68 1.85 12.58 13.86
N GLN A 69 0.81 13.43 13.82
CA GLN A 69 -0.56 13.01 13.53
C GLN A 69 -0.70 12.38 12.12
N GLU A 70 0.11 12.80 11.17
CA GLU A 70 0.09 12.24 9.82
C GLU A 70 0.89 10.92 9.75
N VAL A 71 2.12 10.90 10.24
CA VAL A 71 3.01 9.74 10.08
C VAL A 71 2.60 8.55 10.94
N LYS A 72 2.00 8.77 12.11
CA LYS A 72 1.59 7.70 13.02
C LYS A 72 0.60 6.72 12.38
N LYS A 73 -0.23 7.17 11.43
CA LYS A 73 -1.21 6.35 10.71
C LYS A 73 -0.55 5.22 9.89
N SER A 74 0.72 5.38 9.59
CA SER A 74 1.51 4.44 8.78
C SER A 74 2.50 3.62 9.60
N VAL A 75 2.48 3.77 10.94
CA VAL A 75 3.33 3.01 11.87
C VAL A 75 2.50 1.95 12.58
N TYR A 76 2.97 0.71 12.53
CA TYR A 76 2.25 -0.48 13.00
C TYR A 76 3.00 -1.16 14.13
N LEU A 77 2.27 -1.72 15.10
CA LEU A 77 2.81 -2.67 16.06
C LEU A 77 2.89 -4.05 15.40
N ILE A 78 4.05 -4.69 15.45
CA ILE A 78 4.23 -6.07 15.00
C ILE A 78 4.15 -7.01 16.20
N ARG A 79 3.41 -8.09 16.03
CA ARG A 79 3.38 -9.26 16.90
C ARG A 79 3.73 -10.46 16.05
N ALA A 80 4.91 -11.02 16.26
CA ALA A 80 5.40 -12.17 15.53
C ALA A 80 5.51 -13.37 16.48
N LYS A 81 4.88 -14.47 16.09
CA LYS A 81 4.75 -15.69 16.90
C LYS A 81 5.76 -16.72 16.42
N SER A 82 6.55 -17.25 17.35
CA SER A 82 7.45 -18.38 17.16
C SER A 82 7.10 -19.53 18.14
N GLU A 83 7.82 -20.63 18.06
CA GLU A 83 7.71 -21.71 19.05
C GLU A 83 8.15 -21.27 20.45
N GLU A 84 9.05 -20.29 20.55
CA GLU A 84 9.60 -19.77 21.80
C GLU A 84 8.71 -18.72 22.47
N GLY A 85 7.72 -18.16 21.73
CA GLY A 85 6.83 -17.14 22.25
C GLY A 85 6.42 -16.10 21.20
N VAL A 86 6.06 -14.91 21.69
CA VAL A 86 5.63 -13.78 20.83
C VAL A 86 6.62 -12.64 20.98
N SER A 87 7.33 -12.31 19.90
CA SER A 87 8.12 -11.10 19.80
C SER A 87 7.25 -9.88 19.46
N GLN A 88 7.69 -8.69 19.86
CA GLN A 88 7.02 -7.44 19.56
C GLN A 88 8.03 -6.41 19.02
N GLY A 89 7.58 -5.65 18.04
CA GLY A 89 8.34 -4.58 17.43
C GLY A 89 7.43 -3.59 16.70
N SER A 90 8.04 -2.73 15.92
CA SER A 90 7.36 -1.75 15.08
C SER A 90 7.62 -2.04 13.61
N ALA A 91 6.77 -1.55 12.75
CA ALA A 91 6.96 -1.51 11.31
C ALA A 91 6.31 -0.23 10.76
N PHE A 92 6.63 0.10 9.51
CA PHE A 92 5.99 1.20 8.84
C PHE A 92 5.75 0.90 7.35
N LEU A 93 4.65 1.44 6.83
CA LEU A 93 4.29 1.28 5.42
C LEU A 93 5.05 2.27 4.54
N ILE A 94 5.49 1.77 3.38
CA ILE A 94 6.16 2.54 2.33
C ILE A 94 5.38 2.54 1.01
N SER A 95 4.22 1.89 0.98
CA SER A 95 3.36 1.77 -0.20
C SER A 95 1.89 1.73 0.21
N PRO A 96 0.99 2.32 -0.59
CA PRO A 96 -0.45 2.25 -0.35
C PRO A 96 -1.01 0.83 -0.45
N THR A 97 -0.27 -0.09 -1.05
CA THR A 97 -0.65 -1.51 -1.24
C THR A 97 -0.16 -2.43 -0.12
N GLY A 98 0.33 -1.87 0.99
CA GLY A 98 0.70 -2.64 2.16
C GLY A 98 2.14 -3.17 2.19
N ILE A 99 3.08 -2.62 1.41
CA ILE A 99 4.50 -2.94 1.58
C ILE A 99 5.01 -2.20 2.81
N ALA A 100 5.63 -2.95 3.71
CA ALA A 100 6.11 -2.48 5.00
C ALA A 100 7.58 -2.86 5.24
N ILE A 101 8.21 -2.13 6.15
CA ILE A 101 9.58 -2.35 6.60
C ILE A 101 9.60 -2.51 8.12
N SER A 102 10.48 -3.40 8.61
CA SER A 102 10.81 -3.59 10.03
C SER A 102 12.25 -4.08 10.20
N ASN A 103 12.68 -4.34 11.44
CA ASN A 103 13.90 -5.11 11.68
C ASN A 103 13.66 -6.61 11.48
N TYR A 104 14.70 -7.32 11.01
CA TYR A 104 14.66 -8.77 10.82
C TYR A 104 14.47 -9.51 12.15
N HIS A 105 15.20 -9.13 13.21
CA HIS A 105 15.13 -9.80 14.51
C HIS A 105 13.71 -9.80 15.15
N VAL A 106 12.82 -8.86 14.76
CA VAL A 106 11.43 -8.87 15.20
C VAL A 106 10.67 -10.08 14.66
N PHE A 107 11.09 -10.60 13.50
CA PHE A 107 10.49 -11.73 12.80
C PHE A 107 11.30 -13.03 12.95
N ASP A 108 12.39 -13.00 13.70
CA ASP A 108 13.28 -14.16 13.79
C ASP A 108 12.51 -15.39 14.31
N ASN A 109 12.65 -16.50 13.57
CA ASN A 109 11.95 -17.76 13.82
C ASN A 109 10.40 -17.66 13.88
N ALA A 110 9.81 -16.56 13.40
CA ALA A 110 8.38 -16.40 13.40
C ALA A 110 7.69 -17.28 12.35
N SER A 111 6.71 -18.06 12.78
CA SER A 111 5.82 -18.82 11.90
C SER A 111 4.65 -17.99 11.39
N GLU A 112 4.32 -16.91 12.10
CA GLU A 112 3.15 -16.07 11.84
C GLU A 112 3.40 -14.67 12.41
N ALA A 113 2.97 -13.62 11.70
CA ALA A 113 3.08 -12.26 12.18
C ALA A 113 1.84 -11.41 11.82
N VAL A 114 1.49 -10.50 12.73
CA VAL A 114 0.37 -9.56 12.60
C VAL A 114 0.89 -8.15 12.80
N ALA A 115 0.49 -7.24 11.90
CA ALA A 115 0.67 -5.81 12.01
C ALA A 115 -0.63 -5.18 12.52
N VAL A 116 -0.54 -4.36 13.57
CA VAL A 116 -1.70 -3.70 14.21
C VAL A 116 -1.54 -2.19 14.04
N ASN A 117 -2.54 -1.53 13.46
CA ASN A 117 -2.53 -0.08 13.26
C ASN A 117 -3.07 0.68 14.49
N ASP A 118 -3.12 2.02 14.38
CA ASP A 118 -3.63 2.95 15.41
C ASP A 118 -5.11 2.70 15.79
N TYR A 119 -5.88 2.09 14.89
CA TYR A 119 -7.30 1.75 15.10
C TYR A 119 -7.51 0.34 15.67
N ASN A 120 -6.44 -0.36 16.08
CA ASN A 120 -6.45 -1.76 16.50
C ASN A 120 -6.95 -2.74 15.41
N GLU A 121 -6.83 -2.36 14.15
CA GLU A 121 -7.08 -3.25 13.02
C GLU A 121 -5.87 -4.16 12.81
N ASN A 122 -6.14 -5.44 12.59
CA ASN A 122 -5.10 -6.46 12.41
C ASN A 122 -4.92 -6.78 10.93
N PHE A 123 -3.69 -6.63 10.46
CA PHE A 123 -3.26 -7.01 9.12
C PHE A 123 -2.25 -8.14 9.24
N MET A 124 -2.50 -9.24 8.52
CA MET A 124 -1.54 -10.33 8.51
C MET A 124 -0.33 -9.98 7.66
N VAL A 125 0.83 -10.47 8.02
CA VAL A 125 1.98 -10.51 7.12
C VAL A 125 1.72 -11.62 6.10
N THR A 126 1.58 -11.25 4.83
CA THR A 126 1.14 -12.17 3.77
C THR A 126 2.30 -12.66 2.92
N GLU A 127 3.39 -11.89 2.85
CA GLU A 127 4.54 -12.17 2.01
C GLU A 127 5.80 -11.56 2.61
N ILE A 128 6.89 -12.30 2.63
CA ILE A 128 8.24 -11.76 2.87
C ILE A 128 8.86 -11.47 1.50
N ILE A 129 9.07 -10.20 1.20
CA ILE A 129 9.59 -9.73 -0.09
C ILE A 129 11.12 -9.83 -0.10
N LYS A 130 11.77 -9.34 0.95
CA LYS A 130 13.22 -9.32 1.09
C LYS A 130 13.61 -9.22 2.56
N TYR A 131 14.71 -9.82 2.93
CA TYR A 131 15.35 -9.58 4.22
C TYR A 131 16.87 -9.69 4.12
N ASP A 132 17.54 -9.16 5.12
CA ASP A 132 18.97 -9.26 5.34
C ASP A 132 19.19 -9.31 6.85
N SER A 133 19.62 -10.47 7.35
CA SER A 133 19.87 -10.69 8.78
C SER A 133 21.09 -9.94 9.30
N ASP A 134 22.12 -9.72 8.45
CA ASP A 134 23.36 -9.03 8.83
C ASP A 134 23.16 -7.51 8.93
N LYS A 135 22.25 -6.98 8.12
CA LYS A 135 21.83 -5.56 8.17
C LYS A 135 20.62 -5.34 9.07
N ASP A 136 19.98 -6.41 9.53
CA ASP A 136 18.82 -6.40 10.41
C ASP A 136 17.60 -5.64 9.82
N TYR A 137 17.21 -5.94 8.58
CA TYR A 137 15.98 -5.44 8.01
C TYR A 137 15.15 -6.52 7.31
N ILE A 138 13.85 -6.28 7.23
CA ILE A 138 12.90 -7.09 6.51
C ILE A 138 11.89 -6.19 5.78
N ILE A 139 11.63 -6.50 4.50
CA ILE A 139 10.59 -5.89 3.66
C ILE A 139 9.52 -6.96 3.45
N PHE A 140 8.29 -6.64 3.75
CA PHE A 140 7.18 -7.59 3.70
C PHE A 140 5.88 -6.92 3.27
N ARG A 141 4.89 -7.70 2.95
CA ARG A 141 3.54 -7.24 2.63
C ARG A 141 2.58 -7.57 3.75
N ILE A 142 1.76 -6.60 4.11
CA ILE A 142 0.60 -6.83 4.96
C ILE A 142 -0.68 -6.89 4.12
N GLY A 143 -1.68 -7.57 4.63
CA GLY A 143 -2.95 -7.64 3.92
C GLY A 143 -4.07 -8.36 4.71
N PRO A 144 -5.29 -8.31 4.16
CA PRO A 144 -5.70 -7.69 2.91
C PRO A 144 -5.70 -6.17 2.98
N VAL A 145 -5.28 -5.53 1.89
CA VAL A 145 -5.45 -4.09 1.68
C VAL A 145 -6.58 -3.91 0.68
N ILE A 146 -7.72 -3.42 1.16
CA ILE A 146 -8.92 -3.19 0.32
C ILE A 146 -8.90 -1.77 -0.25
N ASN A 147 -8.53 -0.79 0.59
CA ASN A 147 -8.37 0.60 0.21
C ASN A 147 -6.90 0.98 0.35
N GLU A 148 -6.48 2.01 -0.36
CA GLU A 148 -5.14 2.55 -0.17
C GLU A 148 -4.87 2.87 1.30
N LEU A 149 -3.74 2.36 1.81
CA LEU A 149 -3.28 2.64 3.17
C LEU A 149 -2.39 3.88 3.19
N PRO A 150 -2.45 4.68 4.26
CA PRO A 150 -1.45 5.72 4.49
C PRO A 150 -0.04 5.11 4.52
N TYR A 151 0.91 5.75 3.84
CA TYR A 151 2.29 5.29 3.78
C TYR A 151 3.27 6.45 3.93
N LEU A 152 4.51 6.14 4.29
CA LEU A 152 5.56 7.12 4.56
C LEU A 152 6.42 7.38 3.32
N LYS A 153 6.83 8.63 3.18
CA LYS A 153 7.85 9.03 2.20
C LYS A 153 9.23 8.67 2.72
N ILE A 154 10.06 8.15 1.83
CA ILE A 154 11.48 7.87 2.12
C ILE A 154 12.30 9.11 1.74
N SER A 155 13.17 9.54 2.64
CA SER A 155 14.06 10.67 2.38
C SER A 155 15.06 10.36 1.26
N ASN A 156 15.28 11.34 0.39
CA ASN A 156 16.31 11.26 -0.66
C ASN A 156 17.70 11.63 -0.16
N SER A 157 17.84 12.19 1.03
CA SER A 157 19.10 12.62 1.63
C SER A 157 19.39 11.88 2.94
N VAL A 158 20.68 11.74 3.26
CA VAL A 158 21.12 11.30 4.58
C VAL A 158 21.22 12.54 5.46
N PRO A 159 20.63 12.55 6.67
CA PRO A 159 20.71 13.71 7.55
C PRO A 159 22.13 13.97 8.01
N ALA A 160 22.49 15.25 8.20
CA ALA A 160 23.76 15.64 8.74
C ALA A 160 23.80 15.48 10.29
N VAL A 161 25.01 15.35 10.84
CA VAL A 161 25.20 15.40 12.30
C VAL A 161 24.77 16.76 12.83
N GLY A 162 23.94 16.76 13.88
CA GLY A 162 23.33 17.95 14.47
C GLY A 162 21.92 18.25 13.95
N GLU A 163 21.45 17.60 12.90
CA GLU A 163 20.06 17.76 12.45
C GLU A 163 19.06 17.12 13.40
N ASP A 164 17.97 17.82 13.65
CA ASP A 164 16.84 17.32 14.43
C ASP A 164 16.20 16.11 13.74
N CYS A 165 15.85 15.11 14.55
CA CYS A 165 15.13 13.93 14.12
C CYS A 165 14.10 13.50 15.19
N PHE A 166 13.19 12.63 14.82
CA PHE A 166 12.27 12.01 15.77
C PHE A 166 11.96 10.56 15.34
N ALA A 167 11.67 9.72 16.32
CA ALA A 167 11.25 8.34 16.11
C ALA A 167 9.79 8.17 16.52
N VAL A 168 9.08 7.27 15.85
CA VAL A 168 7.75 6.82 16.25
C VAL A 168 7.78 5.29 16.31
N GLY A 169 7.36 4.73 17.44
CA GLY A 169 7.38 3.30 17.66
C GLY A 169 6.32 2.85 18.65
N ASN A 170 6.30 1.54 18.95
CA ASN A 170 5.32 0.90 19.83
C ASN A 170 6.01 0.29 21.07
N PRO A 171 6.66 1.09 21.94
CA PRO A 171 7.42 0.57 23.05
C PRO A 171 6.53 -0.23 24.01
N LYS A 172 6.99 -1.46 24.38
CA LYS A 172 6.28 -2.33 25.33
C LYS A 172 4.81 -2.61 24.96
N GLY A 173 4.46 -2.54 23.68
CA GLY A 173 3.08 -2.68 23.21
C GLY A 173 2.19 -1.46 23.45
N LEU A 174 2.74 -0.36 23.94
CA LEU A 174 2.09 0.94 23.95
C LEU A 174 2.11 1.50 22.53
N THR A 175 0.96 1.89 22.02
CA THR A 175 0.84 2.35 20.65
C THR A 175 1.48 3.73 20.46
N GLN A 176 2.32 3.85 19.45
CA GLN A 176 2.73 5.10 18.80
C GLN A 176 3.32 6.17 19.71
N THR A 177 4.39 5.82 20.40
CA THR A 177 5.16 6.80 21.20
C THR A 177 6.11 7.59 20.30
N LEU A 178 6.11 8.92 20.43
CA LEU A 178 7.02 9.83 19.77
C LEU A 178 8.23 10.12 20.68
N SER A 179 9.43 10.05 20.13
CA SER A 179 10.68 10.47 20.79
C SER A 179 11.44 11.43 19.88
N LYS A 180 11.76 12.63 20.38
CA LYS A 180 12.52 13.64 19.63
C LYS A 180 13.99 13.65 20.07
N GLY A 181 14.89 13.88 19.11
CA GLY A 181 16.33 14.03 19.32
C GLY A 181 16.99 14.69 18.13
N LEU A 182 18.29 14.43 17.99
CA LEU A 182 19.11 14.82 16.83
C LEU A 182 19.99 13.67 16.39
N VAL A 183 20.49 13.73 15.17
CA VAL A 183 21.53 12.84 14.67
C VAL A 183 22.86 13.23 15.33
N SER A 184 23.38 12.38 16.23
CA SER A 184 24.59 12.66 17.01
C SER A 184 25.87 12.18 16.33
N ALA A 185 25.79 11.17 15.48
CA ALA A 185 26.90 10.68 14.66
C ALA A 185 26.39 9.83 13.49
N ILE A 186 27.26 9.65 12.48
CA ILE A 186 27.10 8.68 11.40
C ILE A 186 28.21 7.64 11.55
N ARG A 187 27.84 6.35 11.57
CA ARG A 187 28.75 5.25 11.90
C ARG A 187 28.87 4.26 10.74
N GLU A 188 29.94 3.46 10.75
CA GLU A 188 30.18 2.36 9.80
C GLU A 188 30.01 2.80 8.34
N ASN A 189 30.74 3.86 7.94
CA ASN A 189 30.71 4.42 6.57
C ASN A 189 29.31 4.82 6.08
N GLY A 190 28.42 5.24 6.98
CA GLY A 190 27.09 5.70 6.63
C GLY A 190 25.99 4.67 6.90
N LYS A 191 26.33 3.46 7.31
CA LYS A 191 25.36 2.38 7.54
C LYS A 191 24.40 2.69 8.70
N PHE A 192 24.91 3.28 9.79
CA PHE A 192 24.09 3.60 10.97
C PHE A 192 24.06 5.10 11.27
N LEU A 193 22.88 5.57 11.63
CA LEU A 193 22.64 6.88 12.21
C LEU A 193 22.56 6.72 13.72
N GLN A 194 23.48 7.35 14.47
CA GLN A 194 23.39 7.45 15.93
C GLN A 194 22.49 8.66 16.26
N THR A 195 21.54 8.47 17.17
CA THR A 195 20.59 9.51 17.55
C THR A 195 20.47 9.68 19.05
N THR A 196 20.09 10.88 19.48
CA THR A 196 19.70 11.15 20.88
C THR A 196 18.20 10.93 21.12
N ALA A 197 17.40 10.65 20.08
CA ALA A 197 16.02 10.22 20.24
C ALA A 197 15.99 8.89 21.00
N GLU A 198 15.22 8.80 22.06
CA GLU A 198 15.13 7.59 22.89
C GLU A 198 14.50 6.43 22.11
N ILE A 199 15.20 5.31 22.05
CA ILE A 199 14.75 4.07 21.41
C ILE A 199 14.71 2.98 22.47
N THR A 200 13.52 2.50 22.78
CA THR A 200 13.29 1.47 23.79
C THR A 200 12.76 0.17 23.19
N HIS A 201 12.75 -0.92 23.95
CA HIS A 201 12.21 -2.20 23.52
C HIS A 201 10.78 -2.07 22.97
N GLY A 202 10.57 -2.57 21.76
CA GLY A 202 9.32 -2.46 21.01
C GLY A 202 9.32 -1.31 19.98
N SER A 203 10.27 -0.36 20.07
CA SER A 203 10.48 0.64 19.01
C SER A 203 11.30 0.08 17.83
N SER A 204 11.98 -1.05 18.00
CA SER A 204 12.76 -1.72 16.95
C SER A 204 11.89 -1.96 15.71
N GLY A 205 12.42 -1.60 14.53
CA GLY A 205 11.69 -1.67 13.25
C GLY A 205 10.84 -0.45 12.94
N GLY A 206 10.72 0.51 13.86
CA GLY A 206 10.03 1.78 13.64
C GLY A 206 10.84 2.75 12.79
N PRO A 207 10.19 3.78 12.23
CA PRO A 207 10.85 4.80 11.43
C PRO A 207 11.55 5.86 12.28
N LEU A 208 12.76 6.25 11.86
CA LEU A 208 13.40 7.51 12.25
C LEU A 208 13.13 8.53 11.15
N PHE A 209 12.68 9.74 11.52
CA PHE A 209 12.27 10.79 10.61
C PHE A 209 13.17 12.02 10.70
N ASN A 210 13.25 12.75 9.58
CA ASN A 210 13.63 14.17 9.57
C ASN A 210 12.43 15.07 9.96
N LEU A 211 12.63 16.37 10.12
CA LEU A 211 11.56 17.32 10.45
C LEU A 211 10.58 17.61 9.28
N TYR A 212 10.74 16.96 8.15
CA TYR A 212 9.79 17.01 7.04
C TYR A 212 8.83 15.81 7.03
N GLY A 213 8.96 14.89 8.02
CA GLY A 213 8.16 13.66 8.10
C GLY A 213 8.62 12.56 7.11
N GLU A 214 9.83 12.67 6.57
CA GLU A 214 10.40 11.65 5.70
C GLU A 214 11.28 10.70 6.49
N VAL A 215 11.22 9.40 6.16
CA VAL A 215 11.99 8.35 6.82
C VAL A 215 13.45 8.42 6.40
N VAL A 216 14.35 8.56 7.38
CA VAL A 216 15.80 8.56 7.19
C VAL A 216 16.47 7.29 7.69
N GLY A 217 15.78 6.50 8.53
CA GLY A 217 16.32 5.25 9.07
C GLY A 217 15.28 4.35 9.71
N ILE A 218 15.70 3.14 10.06
CA ILE A 218 14.93 2.14 10.80
C ILE A 218 15.52 2.07 12.21
N THR A 219 14.75 2.37 13.23
CA THR A 219 15.22 2.28 14.63
C THR A 219 15.55 0.84 14.98
N THR A 220 16.73 0.62 15.55
CA THR A 220 17.14 -0.68 16.10
C THR A 220 17.50 -0.51 17.57
N SER A 221 17.37 -1.59 18.36
CA SER A 221 17.66 -1.52 19.80
C SER A 221 19.12 -1.07 20.02
N GLY A 222 19.26 -0.03 20.86
CA GLY A 222 20.56 0.49 21.24
C GLY A 222 21.32 -0.46 22.17
N TYR A 223 22.58 -0.15 22.41
CA TYR A 223 23.35 -0.76 23.51
C TYR A 223 22.86 -0.15 24.83
N ASP A 224 22.12 -0.92 25.61
CA ASP A 224 21.46 -0.49 26.87
C ASP A 224 22.42 0.14 27.90
N GLU A 225 23.70 -0.25 27.90
CA GLU A 225 24.69 0.19 28.89
C GLU A 225 25.18 1.63 28.71
N ALA A 226 24.90 2.30 27.57
CA ALA A 226 25.45 3.60 27.25
C ALA A 226 24.43 4.65 26.76
N ASN A 227 23.13 4.38 26.79
CA ASN A 227 22.09 5.23 26.16
C ASN A 227 22.42 5.61 24.70
N LEU A 228 23.05 4.71 23.96
CA LEU A 228 23.40 4.89 22.56
C LEU A 228 22.30 4.30 21.69
N ASN A 229 21.54 5.16 21.03
CA ASN A 229 20.45 4.77 20.16
C ASN A 229 20.89 4.84 18.70
N PHE A 230 20.50 3.83 17.93
CA PHE A 230 20.90 3.69 16.53
C PHE A 230 19.68 3.47 15.62
N ALA A 231 19.83 3.89 14.38
CA ALA A 231 18.94 3.53 13.30
C ALA A 231 19.76 3.06 12.10
N LEU A 232 19.34 1.99 11.44
CA LEU A 232 19.88 1.59 10.15
C LEU A 232 19.51 2.67 9.13
N ASN A 233 20.49 3.21 8.41
CA ASN A 233 20.24 4.20 7.39
C ASN A 233 19.33 3.61 6.30
N ILE A 234 18.25 4.28 5.99
CA ILE A 234 17.26 3.81 5.01
C ILE A 234 17.87 3.61 3.61
N LYS A 235 18.98 4.29 3.29
CA LYS A 235 19.70 4.15 2.02
C LYS A 235 20.41 2.79 1.85
N GLU A 236 20.59 2.04 2.93
CA GLU A 236 21.14 0.69 2.90
C GLU A 236 20.16 -0.36 2.33
N LEU A 237 18.89 0.00 2.18
CA LEU A 237 17.84 -0.88 1.69
C LEU A 237 17.60 -0.67 0.19
N PRO A 238 17.38 -1.74 -0.58
CA PRO A 238 17.10 -1.68 -2.02
C PRO A 238 15.62 -1.32 -2.30
N ILE A 239 15.08 -0.31 -1.60
CA ILE A 239 13.64 0.03 -1.62
C ILE A 239 13.14 0.38 -3.02
N HIS A 240 13.96 1.07 -3.83
CA HIS A 240 13.58 1.49 -5.18
C HIS A 240 13.24 0.33 -6.11
N GLU A 241 13.84 -0.84 -5.89
CA GLU A 241 13.56 -2.06 -6.68
C GLU A 241 12.13 -2.55 -6.48
N TYR A 242 11.56 -2.33 -5.28
CA TYR A 242 10.24 -2.83 -4.90
C TYR A 242 9.13 -1.79 -5.07
N LEU A 243 9.45 -0.50 -5.03
CA LEU A 243 8.49 0.56 -5.32
C LEU A 243 8.28 0.75 -6.83
N SER A 244 9.32 0.57 -7.66
CA SER A 244 9.24 0.70 -9.11
C SER A 244 8.51 -0.47 -9.78
N SER A 245 8.50 -1.65 -9.20
CA SER A 245 7.75 -2.80 -9.72
C SER A 245 6.23 -2.60 -9.68
N GLN A 246 5.72 -1.59 -8.99
CA GLN A 246 4.31 -1.21 -9.00
C GLN A 246 3.91 -0.26 -10.14
N VAL A 247 4.88 0.33 -10.85
CA VAL A 247 4.63 1.27 -11.98
C VAL A 247 4.74 0.60 -13.33
N SER A 248 5.37 -0.57 -13.42
CA SER A 248 5.49 -1.31 -14.67
C SER A 248 4.45 -2.42 -14.82
N ASN A 249 3.16 -2.05 -14.91
CA ASN A 249 2.18 -2.85 -15.64
C ASN A 249 2.43 -2.70 -17.15
N GLU A 250 3.67 -2.82 -17.59
CA GLU A 250 3.97 -3.11 -18.98
C GLU A 250 3.90 -4.63 -19.18
N ILE A 251 2.79 -5.02 -19.78
CA ILE A 251 2.51 -6.31 -20.37
C ILE A 251 3.73 -6.72 -21.23
N LYS A 252 4.60 -7.56 -20.69
CA LYS A 252 5.48 -8.39 -21.53
C LYS A 252 4.70 -9.65 -21.89
N SER A 253 4.10 -9.60 -23.08
CA SER A 253 3.59 -10.77 -23.77
C SER A 253 4.68 -11.86 -23.84
N ILE A 254 4.48 -12.94 -23.13
CA ILE A 254 5.20 -14.18 -23.37
C ILE A 254 4.31 -15.03 -24.29
N GLU A 255 4.60 -14.94 -25.60
CA GLU A 255 4.17 -15.95 -26.54
C GLU A 255 4.88 -17.29 -26.23
N ASN A 256 4.08 -18.36 -26.29
CA ASN A 256 4.41 -19.76 -26.26
C ASN A 256 4.44 -20.51 -24.92
N PHE A 257 3.25 -20.90 -24.49
CA PHE A 257 3.05 -22.28 -24.04
C PHE A 257 1.63 -22.72 -24.45
N LYS A 258 1.52 -23.59 -25.45
CA LYS A 258 0.28 -24.26 -25.82
C LYS A 258 0.01 -25.41 -24.85
N GLY A 259 -0.77 -25.12 -23.83
CA GLY A 259 -1.60 -26.08 -23.10
C GLY A 259 -3.01 -25.50 -23.11
N THR A 260 -4.00 -26.25 -23.54
CA THR A 260 -5.41 -25.88 -23.57
C THR A 260 -5.94 -25.79 -22.12
N THR A 261 -5.58 -24.74 -21.40
CA THR A 261 -6.23 -24.36 -20.13
C THR A 261 -7.34 -23.37 -20.47
N ARG A 262 -8.57 -23.74 -20.14
CA ARG A 262 -9.74 -22.83 -20.21
C ARG A 262 -9.48 -21.67 -19.26
N THR A 263 -9.36 -20.46 -19.80
CA THR A 263 -9.28 -19.24 -18.97
C THR A 263 -10.62 -19.08 -18.24
N LEU A 264 -10.57 -18.93 -16.91
CA LEU A 264 -11.77 -18.67 -16.11
C LEU A 264 -12.24 -17.24 -16.38
N ASN A 265 -13.53 -17.04 -16.55
CA ASN A 265 -14.13 -15.72 -16.57
C ASN A 265 -14.62 -15.33 -15.15
N ASN A 266 -15.08 -14.09 -14.98
CA ASN A 266 -15.55 -13.61 -13.68
C ASN A 266 -16.71 -14.44 -13.14
N ASP A 267 -17.66 -14.85 -14.00
CA ASP A 267 -18.81 -15.68 -13.61
C ASP A 267 -18.35 -17.05 -13.08
N ASP A 268 -17.33 -17.66 -13.70
CA ASP A 268 -16.76 -18.92 -13.22
C ASP A 268 -16.20 -18.76 -11.80
N ILE A 269 -15.48 -17.65 -11.53
CA ILE A 269 -14.87 -17.37 -10.23
C ILE A 269 -15.94 -17.08 -9.18
N GLU A 270 -16.95 -16.28 -9.49
CA GLU A 270 -18.08 -16.01 -8.61
C GLU A 270 -18.84 -17.29 -8.25
N ASN A 271 -19.05 -18.19 -9.21
CA ASN A 271 -19.65 -19.49 -8.98
C ASN A 271 -18.81 -20.39 -8.05
N ILE A 272 -17.48 -20.37 -8.17
CA ILE A 272 -16.56 -21.08 -7.27
C ILE A 272 -16.69 -20.54 -5.85
N ILE A 273 -16.67 -19.23 -5.67
CA ILE A 273 -16.82 -18.55 -4.38
C ILE A 273 -18.16 -18.88 -3.76
N SER A 274 -19.24 -18.77 -4.51
CA SER A 274 -20.61 -19.09 -4.07
C SER A 274 -20.73 -20.54 -3.61
N ASN A 275 -20.22 -21.47 -4.41
CA ASN A 275 -20.22 -22.90 -4.07
C ASN A 275 -19.39 -23.18 -2.82
N PHE A 276 -18.20 -22.59 -2.70
CA PHE A 276 -17.34 -22.74 -1.53
C PHE A 276 -18.05 -22.35 -0.24
N TYR A 277 -18.62 -21.14 -0.16
CA TYR A 277 -19.33 -20.69 1.04
C TYR A 277 -20.62 -21.46 1.30
N SER A 278 -21.33 -21.90 0.26
CA SER A 278 -22.48 -22.80 0.40
C SER A 278 -22.10 -24.14 1.05
N LEU A 279 -20.96 -24.71 0.68
CA LEU A 279 -20.46 -25.94 1.28
C LEU A 279 -20.10 -25.75 2.76
N LEU A 280 -19.44 -24.65 3.10
CA LEU A 280 -19.11 -24.30 4.49
C LEU A 280 -20.36 -24.07 5.33
N GLN A 281 -21.32 -23.32 4.81
CA GLN A 281 -22.60 -23.03 5.50
C GLN A 281 -23.39 -24.31 5.79
N ASN A 282 -23.41 -25.24 4.85
CA ASN A 282 -24.14 -26.48 4.96
C ASN A 282 -23.32 -27.65 5.60
N ASN A 283 -22.16 -27.38 6.18
CA ASN A 283 -21.27 -28.35 6.84
C ASN A 283 -20.82 -29.51 5.93
N LYS A 284 -20.76 -29.27 4.62
CA LYS A 284 -20.38 -30.29 3.61
C LYS A 284 -18.87 -30.31 3.38
N TYR A 285 -18.10 -30.46 4.46
CA TYR A 285 -16.64 -30.38 4.46
C TYR A 285 -15.96 -31.39 3.53
N ASP A 286 -16.51 -32.60 3.40
CA ASP A 286 -15.93 -33.64 2.52
C ASP A 286 -15.91 -33.22 1.04
N LYS A 287 -16.82 -32.33 0.64
CA LYS A 287 -16.87 -31.81 -0.74
C LYS A 287 -15.81 -30.74 -1.02
N LEU A 288 -15.18 -30.17 0.00
CA LEU A 288 -14.09 -29.21 -0.14
C LEU A 288 -12.84 -29.83 -0.80
N ASN A 289 -12.70 -31.17 -0.77
CA ASN A 289 -11.64 -31.88 -1.50
C ASN A 289 -11.56 -31.54 -2.98
N SER A 290 -12.69 -31.27 -3.63
CA SER A 290 -12.75 -30.91 -5.04
C SER A 290 -12.45 -29.43 -5.31
N ILE A 291 -12.49 -28.60 -4.28
CA ILE A 291 -12.33 -27.13 -4.38
C ILE A 291 -10.91 -26.70 -4.06
N TYR A 292 -10.24 -27.37 -3.14
CA TYR A 292 -8.88 -27.03 -2.73
C TYR A 292 -7.81 -27.69 -3.58
N THR A 293 -6.65 -27.03 -3.70
CA THR A 293 -5.41 -27.68 -4.14
C THR A 293 -4.95 -28.71 -3.10
N GLU A 294 -3.98 -29.57 -3.44
CA GLU A 294 -3.44 -30.55 -2.47
C GLU A 294 -2.79 -29.90 -1.26
N THR A 295 -2.11 -28.79 -1.48
CA THR A 295 -1.52 -27.95 -0.43
C THR A 295 -2.04 -26.53 -0.59
N LEU A 296 -2.51 -25.94 0.53
CA LEU A 296 -2.90 -24.55 0.57
C LEU A 296 -1.72 -23.72 1.09
N LYS A 297 -1.29 -22.75 0.27
CA LYS A 297 -0.27 -21.76 0.67
C LYS A 297 -0.70 -21.02 1.94
N ARG A 298 -2.01 -20.75 2.04
CA ARG A 298 -2.62 -20.13 3.22
C ARG A 298 -4.05 -20.58 3.43
N TYR A 299 -4.39 -20.84 4.67
CA TYR A 299 -5.74 -21.13 5.11
C TYR A 299 -6.03 -20.36 6.41
N TYR A 300 -6.69 -19.21 6.30
CA TYR A 300 -6.89 -18.23 7.38
C TYR A 300 -5.55 -17.83 8.04
N SER A 301 -5.31 -18.28 9.28
CA SER A 301 -4.06 -18.03 10.01
C SER A 301 -3.00 -19.12 9.85
N SER A 302 -3.25 -20.17 9.05
CA SER A 302 -2.33 -21.30 8.85
C SER A 302 -1.67 -21.24 7.48
N PHE A 303 -0.39 -21.67 7.37
CA PHE A 303 0.39 -21.61 6.15
C PHE A 303 0.88 -23.00 5.75
N ASN A 304 0.97 -23.24 4.44
CA ASN A 304 1.53 -24.47 3.84
C ASN A 304 0.93 -25.76 4.43
N ILE A 305 -0.38 -25.77 4.63
CA ILE A 305 -1.09 -26.93 5.18
C ILE A 305 -1.65 -27.81 4.08
N SER A 306 -1.83 -29.10 4.36
CA SER A 306 -2.50 -30.00 3.44
C SER A 306 -3.99 -29.68 3.33
N ARG A 307 -4.59 -30.09 2.23
CA ARG A 307 -6.04 -30.00 2.01
C ARG A 307 -6.82 -30.67 3.13
N GLU A 308 -6.39 -31.85 3.54
CA GLU A 308 -7.00 -32.63 4.62
C GLU A 308 -6.96 -31.86 5.95
N GLU A 309 -5.82 -31.24 6.25
CA GLU A 309 -5.66 -30.42 7.46
C GLU A 309 -6.59 -29.18 7.42
N ALA A 310 -6.73 -28.51 6.28
CA ALA A 310 -7.64 -27.38 6.12
C ALA A 310 -9.10 -27.80 6.38
N ILE A 311 -9.51 -28.95 5.86
CA ILE A 311 -10.85 -29.52 6.07
C ILE A 311 -11.09 -29.86 7.54
N ILE A 312 -10.11 -30.50 8.20
CA ILE A 312 -10.17 -30.82 9.62
C ILE A 312 -10.28 -29.53 10.47
N LYS A 313 -9.51 -28.49 10.13
CA LYS A 313 -9.58 -27.19 10.83
C LYS A 313 -10.96 -26.55 10.71
N SER A 314 -11.62 -26.61 9.54
CA SER A 314 -12.98 -26.10 9.34
C SER A 314 -13.98 -26.82 10.26
N ARG A 315 -13.93 -28.16 10.28
CA ARG A 315 -14.83 -29.00 11.10
C ARG A 315 -14.59 -28.75 12.58
N ASN A 316 -13.33 -28.79 13.02
CA ASN A 316 -12.95 -28.60 14.42
C ASN A 316 -13.33 -27.21 14.95
N TYR A 317 -13.33 -26.18 14.09
CA TYR A 317 -13.76 -24.84 14.47
C TYR A 317 -15.22 -24.85 14.91
N ASP A 318 -16.11 -25.44 14.13
CA ASP A 318 -17.54 -25.50 14.44
C ASP A 318 -17.82 -26.31 15.71
N GLU A 319 -17.14 -27.45 15.87
CA GLU A 319 -17.25 -28.27 17.07
C GLU A 319 -16.73 -27.54 18.32
N LYS A 320 -15.53 -26.97 18.26
CA LYS A 320 -14.87 -26.27 19.37
C LYS A 320 -15.68 -25.08 19.88
N PHE A 321 -16.28 -24.32 18.96
CA PHE A 321 -17.04 -23.11 19.29
C PHE A 321 -18.56 -23.38 19.45
N GLY A 322 -18.98 -24.63 19.34
CA GLY A 322 -20.39 -25.04 19.50
C GLY A 322 -21.31 -24.36 18.50
N VAL A 323 -20.87 -24.25 17.25
CA VAL A 323 -21.65 -23.64 16.17
C VAL A 323 -22.88 -24.46 15.90
N ILE A 324 -24.05 -23.81 15.90
CA ILE A 324 -25.36 -24.46 15.61
C ILE A 324 -25.77 -24.12 14.18
N ASP A 325 -25.60 -22.84 13.81
CA ASP A 325 -25.95 -22.32 12.50
C ASP A 325 -25.00 -21.20 12.08
N LYS A 326 -24.83 -21.06 10.78
CA LYS A 326 -24.00 -20.01 10.16
C LYS A 326 -24.58 -19.58 8.83
N GLU A 327 -24.55 -18.29 8.61
CA GLU A 327 -25.07 -17.65 7.41
C GLU A 327 -23.97 -16.77 6.80
N ASN A 328 -23.68 -17.00 5.52
CA ASN A 328 -22.70 -16.23 4.75
C ASN A 328 -23.43 -15.45 3.67
N SER A 329 -23.16 -14.18 3.52
CA SER A 329 -23.71 -13.34 2.46
C SER A 329 -22.60 -12.52 1.83
N VAL A 330 -22.16 -12.91 0.64
CA VAL A 330 -21.18 -12.17 -0.16
C VAL A 330 -21.85 -10.91 -0.69
N ARG A 331 -21.18 -9.76 -0.51
CA ARG A 331 -21.59 -8.51 -1.15
C ARG A 331 -21.00 -8.45 -2.56
N TRP A 332 -21.78 -8.92 -3.52
CA TRP A 332 -21.32 -9.10 -4.91
C TRP A 332 -20.91 -7.80 -5.60
N ASP A 333 -21.46 -6.67 -5.17
CA ASP A 333 -21.07 -5.32 -5.61
C ASP A 333 -19.66 -4.88 -5.15
N THR A 334 -19.05 -5.65 -4.25
CA THR A 334 -17.68 -5.42 -3.73
C THR A 334 -16.65 -6.40 -4.27
N VAL A 335 -17.05 -7.31 -5.17
CA VAL A 335 -16.13 -8.33 -5.70
C VAL A 335 -15.21 -7.72 -6.73
N GLU A 336 -13.92 -7.80 -6.46
CA GLU A 336 -12.83 -7.42 -7.37
C GLU A 336 -12.04 -8.67 -7.75
N ILE A 337 -11.87 -8.94 -9.03
CA ILE A 337 -11.14 -10.10 -9.54
C ILE A 337 -9.94 -9.61 -10.34
N PHE A 338 -8.77 -10.16 -10.01
CA PHE A 338 -7.50 -9.87 -10.67
C PHE A 338 -6.88 -11.16 -11.16
N GLU A 339 -6.28 -11.12 -12.34
CA GLU A 339 -5.40 -12.16 -12.82
C GLU A 339 -3.95 -11.78 -12.45
N SER A 340 -3.21 -12.72 -11.86
CA SER A 340 -1.80 -12.52 -11.53
C SER A 340 -0.89 -12.92 -12.69
N ASP A 341 0.36 -12.45 -12.68
CA ASP A 341 1.35 -12.66 -13.75
C ASP A 341 1.60 -14.15 -14.09
N ASN A 342 1.28 -15.06 -13.18
CA ASN A 342 1.41 -16.52 -13.37
C ASN A 342 0.09 -17.19 -13.81
N GLY A 343 -0.94 -16.39 -14.19
CA GLY A 343 -2.23 -16.90 -14.64
C GLY A 343 -3.14 -17.45 -13.54
N ASN A 344 -2.83 -17.16 -12.27
CA ASN A 344 -3.71 -17.42 -11.15
C ASN A 344 -4.67 -16.24 -10.93
N TYR A 345 -5.76 -16.48 -10.22
CA TYR A 345 -6.78 -15.46 -9.97
C TYR A 345 -6.81 -15.08 -8.49
N ILE A 346 -7.07 -13.80 -8.21
CA ILE A 346 -7.25 -13.26 -6.87
C ILE A 346 -8.61 -12.60 -6.83
N ALA A 347 -9.50 -13.10 -5.98
CA ALA A 347 -10.80 -12.49 -5.71
C ALA A 347 -10.79 -11.84 -4.33
N LYS A 348 -11.17 -10.55 -4.26
CA LYS A 348 -11.31 -9.78 -3.03
C LYS A 348 -12.76 -9.34 -2.90
N PHE A 349 -13.35 -9.45 -1.71
CA PHE A 349 -14.74 -9.06 -1.50
C PHE A 349 -15.06 -8.86 -0.02
N ILE A 350 -16.20 -8.25 0.24
CA ILE A 350 -16.79 -8.12 1.58
C ILE A 350 -17.89 -9.16 1.76
N MET A 351 -17.96 -9.72 2.95
CA MET A 351 -18.96 -10.71 3.31
C MET A 351 -19.57 -10.40 4.67
N ASP A 352 -20.89 -10.45 4.76
CA ASP A 352 -21.59 -10.49 6.03
C ASP A 352 -21.63 -11.94 6.53
N TYR A 353 -21.19 -12.15 7.76
CA TYR A 353 -21.13 -13.45 8.39
C TYR A 353 -21.87 -13.44 9.72
N LYS A 354 -22.86 -14.30 9.83
CA LYS A 354 -23.64 -14.50 11.06
C LYS A 354 -23.41 -15.92 11.57
N ILE A 355 -23.19 -16.06 12.86
CA ILE A 355 -22.92 -17.34 13.51
C ILE A 355 -23.73 -17.48 14.80
N GLU A 356 -24.44 -18.60 14.94
CA GLU A 356 -25.15 -18.98 16.14
C GLU A 356 -24.38 -20.06 16.89
N ARG A 357 -24.32 -19.96 18.22
CA ARG A 357 -23.56 -20.86 19.08
C ARG A 357 -24.40 -21.34 20.25
N LYS A 358 -24.23 -22.61 20.66
CA LYS A 358 -24.94 -23.23 21.77
C LYS A 358 -24.92 -22.42 23.08
N ASN A 359 -23.82 -21.74 23.32
CA ASN A 359 -23.55 -21.02 24.58
C ASN A 359 -23.87 -19.52 24.52
N LYS A 360 -24.53 -19.04 23.48
CA LYS A 360 -24.89 -17.64 23.32
C LYS A 360 -26.36 -17.47 23.00
N THR A 361 -27.01 -16.51 23.67
CA THR A 361 -28.43 -16.21 23.50
C THR A 361 -28.74 -15.40 22.25
N LYS A 362 -27.71 -14.77 21.64
CA LYS A 362 -27.83 -13.98 20.39
C LYS A 362 -26.74 -14.39 19.41
N PRO A 363 -27.06 -14.39 18.12
CA PRO A 363 -26.05 -14.56 17.07
C PRO A 363 -24.94 -13.49 17.16
N SER A 364 -23.75 -13.84 16.72
CA SER A 364 -22.68 -12.87 16.50
C SER A 364 -22.63 -12.55 14.99
N THR A 365 -22.65 -11.28 14.65
CA THR A 365 -22.57 -10.84 13.25
C THR A 365 -21.24 -10.14 13.01
N PHE A 366 -20.61 -10.42 11.88
CA PHE A 366 -19.33 -9.87 11.47
C PHE A 366 -19.45 -9.32 10.05
N VAL A 367 -18.70 -8.28 9.76
CA VAL A 367 -18.39 -7.89 8.39
C VAL A 367 -16.94 -8.27 8.15
N LEU A 368 -16.70 -9.10 7.16
CA LEU A 368 -15.40 -9.67 6.85
C LEU A 368 -14.92 -9.16 5.50
N SER A 369 -13.64 -8.87 5.41
CA SER A 369 -12.94 -8.74 4.15
C SER A 369 -12.26 -10.06 3.85
N ILE A 370 -12.50 -10.59 2.67
CA ILE A 370 -12.02 -11.90 2.23
C ILE A 370 -11.10 -11.73 1.04
N ILE A 371 -10.03 -12.51 1.01
CA ILE A 371 -9.24 -12.76 -0.20
C ILE A 371 -9.16 -14.25 -0.43
N ILE A 372 -9.48 -14.66 -1.65
CA ILE A 372 -9.34 -16.02 -2.15
C ILE A 372 -8.40 -15.99 -3.35
N GLU A 373 -7.38 -16.84 -3.33
CA GLU A 373 -6.51 -17.05 -4.48
C GLU A 373 -6.81 -18.42 -5.09
N LEU A 374 -7.00 -18.42 -6.42
CA LEU A 374 -7.34 -19.60 -7.21
C LEU A 374 -6.22 -19.88 -8.19
N ASN A 375 -5.90 -21.15 -8.41
CA ASN A 375 -5.01 -21.55 -9.50
C ASN A 375 -5.73 -21.49 -10.86
N GLN A 376 -5.02 -21.73 -11.95
CA GLN A 376 -5.55 -21.72 -13.31
C GLN A 376 -6.71 -22.72 -13.54
N GLU A 377 -6.83 -23.75 -12.70
CA GLU A 377 -7.89 -24.76 -12.76
C GLU A 377 -9.13 -24.33 -11.93
N GLY A 378 -9.10 -23.17 -11.26
CA GLY A 378 -10.15 -22.69 -10.37
C GLY A 378 -10.15 -23.34 -9.00
N LYS A 379 -9.05 -23.97 -8.60
CA LYS A 379 -8.93 -24.52 -7.23
C LYS A 379 -8.34 -23.50 -6.30
N ILE A 380 -8.92 -23.39 -5.11
CA ILE A 380 -8.48 -22.49 -4.06
C ILE A 380 -7.18 -23.02 -3.47
N TYR A 381 -6.14 -22.19 -3.49
CA TYR A 381 -4.87 -22.50 -2.84
C TYR A 381 -4.49 -21.52 -1.73
N SER A 382 -5.25 -20.42 -1.57
CA SER A 382 -5.04 -19.47 -0.49
C SER A 382 -6.36 -18.82 -0.13
N ILE A 383 -6.65 -18.74 1.18
CA ILE A 383 -7.81 -18.04 1.74
C ILE A 383 -7.40 -17.32 2.98
N TYR A 384 -7.82 -16.07 3.11
CA TYR A 384 -7.78 -15.44 4.40
C TYR A 384 -8.86 -14.36 4.56
N GLU A 385 -9.15 -14.04 5.82
CA GLU A 385 -10.18 -13.09 6.21
C GLU A 385 -9.66 -12.08 7.21
N ASN A 386 -10.24 -10.88 7.18
CA ASN A 386 -10.05 -9.87 8.20
C ASN A 386 -11.42 -9.38 8.69
N ILE A 387 -11.56 -9.21 10.00
CA ILE A 387 -12.79 -8.71 10.61
C ILE A 387 -12.80 -7.18 10.49
N LEU A 388 -13.71 -6.64 9.69
CA LEU A 388 -13.89 -5.19 9.52
C LEU A 388 -14.75 -4.61 10.65
N SER A 389 -15.80 -5.32 11.06
CA SER A 389 -16.64 -4.95 12.18
C SER A 389 -17.31 -6.14 12.83
N ARG A 390 -17.69 -5.97 14.10
CA ARG A 390 -18.43 -6.96 14.88
C ARG A 390 -19.64 -6.29 15.53
N LYS A 391 -20.82 -6.87 15.36
CA LYS A 391 -22.08 -6.42 15.99
C LYS A 391 -22.57 -7.42 17.02
#